data_13cd0a53f4bc69cb23253dcdf69e878f
#
_entry.id   13cd0a53f4bc69cb23253dcdf69e878f
#
_cell.length_a   1.000
_cell.length_b   1.000
_cell.length_c   1.000
_cell.angle_alpha   90.00
_cell.angle_beta   90.00
_cell.angle_gamma   90.00
#
_symmetry.space_group_name_H-M   'P 1'
#
loop_
_entity.id
_entity.type
_entity.pdbx_description
1 polymer ?
#
loop_
_entity_poly.entity_id
_entity_poly.type
_entity_poly.pdbx_seq_one_letter_code
_entity_poly.pdbx_strand_id
1 'polypeptide(L)' 'MFSLLKRKLDEYEEDIKTYLASGQAEDLSAYNRLVGRCEVVRIIRQDLQDIEKRYIES' A
#
# COMPACT_ATOMS: atom_id res chain seq x y z
N MET A 1 -15.72 4.86 7.20
CA MET A 1 -15.19 3.55 6.78
C MET A 1 -14.04 3.66 5.80
N PHE A 2 -14.21 4.40 4.69
CA PHE A 2 -13.13 4.55 3.70
C PHE A 2 -11.88 5.24 4.26
N SER A 3 -12.06 6.22 5.14
CA SER A 3 -10.93 6.91 5.76
C SER A 3 -10.06 5.96 6.58
N LEU A 4 -10.68 5.04 7.31
CA LEU A 4 -9.95 4.07 8.12
C LEU A 4 -9.19 3.10 7.23
N LEU A 5 -9.81 2.63 6.15
CA LEU A 5 -9.15 1.72 5.20
C LEU A 5 -7.95 2.40 4.53
N LYS A 6 -8.11 3.65 4.13
CA LYS A 6 -7.01 4.42 3.54
C LYS A 6 -5.86 4.61 4.51
N ARG A 7 -6.18 4.89 5.78
CA ARG A 7 -5.16 5.02 6.83
C ARG A 7 -4.40 3.71 7.01
N LYS A 8 -5.10 2.58 7.03
CA LYS A 8 -4.46 1.27 7.17
C LYS A 8 -3.53 0.98 5.99
N LEU A 9 -3.93 1.32 4.78
CA LEU A 9 -3.08 1.15 3.61
C LEU A 9 -1.84 2.04 3.69
N ASP A 10 -1.99 3.27 4.15
CA ASP A 10 -0.88 4.19 4.33
C ASP A 10 0.12 3.67 5.36
N GLU A 11 -0.37 3.17 6.49
CA GLU A 11 0.48 2.57 7.52
C GLU A 11 1.24 1.36 6.98
N TYR A 12 0.57 0.52 6.24
CA TYR A 12 1.16 -0.68 5.65
C TYR A 12 2.28 -0.31 4.68
N GLU A 13 2.01 0.65 3.80
CA GLU A 13 3.01 1.12 2.84
C GLU A 13 4.21 1.76 3.54
N GLU A 14 3.98 2.57 4.57
CA GLU A 14 5.05 3.19 5.33
C GLU A 14 5.92 2.14 6.03
N ASP A 15 5.32 1.10 6.59
CA ASP A 15 6.06 0.02 7.24
C ASP A 15 7.00 -0.67 6.24
N ILE A 16 6.51 -0.92 5.03
CA ILE A 16 7.33 -1.54 3.98
C ILE A 16 8.48 -0.61 3.58
N LYS A 17 8.19 0.67 3.38
CA LYS A 17 9.20 1.66 3.01
C LYS A 17 10.27 1.80 4.09
N THR A 18 9.85 1.83 5.35
CA THR A 18 10.76 1.90 6.48
C THR A 18 11.69 0.70 6.53
N TYR A 19 11.13 -0.48 6.32
CA TYR A 19 11.90 -1.71 6.28
C TYR A 19 12.94 -1.69 5.17
N LEU A 20 12.55 -1.26 3.97
CA LEU A 20 13.46 -1.17 2.83
C LEU A 20 14.56 -0.12 3.09
N ALA A 21 14.19 1.03 3.65
CA ALA A 21 15.14 2.10 3.93
C ALA A 21 16.15 1.71 5.00
N SER A 22 15.80 0.83 5.92
CA SER A 22 16.70 0.38 6.98
C SER A 22 17.76 -0.62 6.49
N GLY A 23 17.64 -1.10 5.26
CA GLY A 23 18.58 -2.07 4.69
C GLY A 23 18.41 -3.47 5.23
N GLN A 24 17.28 -3.79 5.82
CA GLN A 24 17.00 -5.12 6.37
C GLN A 24 16.67 -6.16 5.31
N ALA A 25 16.39 -5.74 4.08
CA ALA A 25 16.19 -6.67 2.98
C ALA A 25 17.53 -7.31 2.63
N GLU A 26 17.67 -8.62 2.90
CA GLU A 26 18.95 -9.31 2.83
C GLU A 26 19.41 -9.59 1.39
N ASP A 27 18.46 -9.71 0.46
CA ASP A 27 18.81 -10.02 -0.92
C ASP A 27 17.82 -9.36 -1.88
N LEU A 28 18.12 -9.47 -3.18
CA LEU A 28 17.32 -8.87 -4.23
C LEU A 28 15.91 -9.48 -4.31
N SER A 29 15.79 -10.78 -4.04
CA SER A 29 14.49 -11.45 -4.05
C SER A 29 13.57 -10.89 -2.98
N ALA A 30 14.07 -10.70 -1.76
CA ALA A 30 13.31 -10.11 -0.67
C ALA A 30 12.92 -8.67 -1.00
N TYR A 31 13.86 -7.90 -1.56
CA TYR A 31 13.61 -6.52 -1.99
C TYR A 31 12.49 -6.47 -3.02
N ASN A 32 12.59 -7.29 -4.07
CA ASN A 32 11.59 -7.30 -5.14
C ASN A 32 10.22 -7.73 -4.64
N ARG A 33 10.17 -8.66 -3.68
CA ARG A 33 8.91 -9.09 -3.07
C ARG A 33 8.22 -7.94 -2.34
N LEU A 34 9.00 -7.15 -1.60
CA LEU A 34 8.47 -6.01 -0.86
C LEU A 34 8.02 -4.89 -1.79
N VAL A 35 8.77 -4.64 -2.86
CA VAL A 35 8.35 -3.68 -3.90
C VAL A 35 7.03 -4.11 -4.52
N GLY A 36 6.86 -5.41 -4.80
CA GLY A 36 5.61 -5.95 -5.30
C GLY A 36 4.45 -5.72 -4.35
N ARG A 37 4.67 -5.87 -3.04
CA ARG A 37 3.64 -5.58 -2.03
C ARG A 37 3.26 -4.11 -2.03
N CYS A 38 4.21 -3.21 -2.20
CA CYS A 38 3.92 -1.79 -2.32
C CYS A 38 3.05 -1.49 -3.54
N GLU A 39 3.32 -2.13 -4.66
CA GLU A 39 2.51 -1.97 -5.86
C GLU A 39 1.09 -2.44 -5.65
N VAL A 40 0.90 -3.58 -4.97
CA VAL A 40 -0.43 -4.11 -4.64
C VAL A 40 -1.18 -3.12 -3.74
N VAL A 41 -0.51 -2.56 -2.74
CA VAL A 41 -1.12 -1.55 -1.85
C VAL A 41 -1.58 -0.34 -2.65
N ARG A 42 -0.80 0.11 -3.61
CA ARG A 42 -1.17 1.25 -4.46
C ARG A 42 -2.39 0.93 -5.32
N ILE A 43 -2.46 -0.28 -5.87
CA ILE A 43 -3.61 -0.72 -6.66
C ILE A 43 -4.86 -0.74 -5.80
N ILE A 44 -4.77 -1.30 -4.60
CA ILE A 44 -5.91 -1.36 -3.68
C ILE A 44 -6.36 0.04 -3.29
N ARG A 45 -5.42 0.95 -3.05
CA ARG A 45 -5.75 2.34 -2.73
C ARG A 45 -6.50 3.00 -3.88
N GLN A 46 -6.06 2.78 -5.11
CA GLN A 46 -6.73 3.33 -6.28
C GLN A 46 -8.14 2.76 -6.41
N ASP A 47 -8.29 1.46 -6.22
CA ASP A 47 -9.59 0.80 -6.27
C ASP A 47 -10.53 1.34 -5.20
N LEU A 48 -10.03 1.58 -4.00
CA LEU A 48 -10.83 2.20 -2.93
C LEU A 48 -11.30 3.60 -3.30
N GLN A 49 -10.43 4.39 -3.92
CA GLN A 49 -10.81 5.73 -4.36
C GLN A 49 -11.89 5.66 -5.43
N ASP A 50 -11.79 4.73 -6.36
CA ASP A 50 -12.79 4.55 -7.41
C ASP A 50 -14.13 4.11 -6.82
N ILE A 51 -14.11 3.18 -5.87
CA ILE A 51 -15.33 2.71 -5.20
C ILE A 51 -15.98 3.84 -4.41
N GLU A 52 -15.16 4.59 -3.65
CA GLU A 52 -15.65 5.72 -2.87
C GLU A 52 -16.30 6.77 -3.77
N LYS A 53 -15.68 7.07 -4.89
CA LYS A 53 -16.20 8.04 -5.85
C LYS A 53 -17.55 7.58 -6.39
N ARG A 54 -17.68 6.33 -6.79
CA ARG A 54 -18.95 5.78 -7.27
C ARG A 54 -20.02 5.80 -6.20
N TYR A 55 -19.66 5.49 -4.98
CA TYR A 55 -20.58 5.47 -3.86
C TYR A 55 -21.14 6.87 -3.58
N ILE A 56 -20.28 7.88 -3.62
CA ILE A 56 -20.68 9.26 -3.38
C ILE A 56 -21.51 9.82 -4.55
N GLU A 57 -21.16 9.49 -5.78
CA GLU A 57 -21.83 9.98 -6.98
C GLU A 57 -23.16 9.27 -7.26
N SER A 58 -23.36 8.10 -6.73
CA SER A 58 -24.63 7.37 -6.94
C SER A 58 -25.71 7.87 -5.99
#